data_7128636321b214d80a65796abfe60a72
#
_entry.id   7128636321b214d80a65796abfe60a72
#
_cell.length_a   1.000
_cell.length_b   1.000
_cell.length_c   1.000
_cell.angle_alpha   90.00
_cell.angle_beta   90.00
_cell.angle_gamma   90.00
#
_symmetry.space_group_name_H-M   'P 1'
#
loop_
_entity.id
_entity.type
_entity.pdbx_description
1 polymer ?
#
loop_
_entity_poly.entity_id
_entity_poly.type
_entity_poly.pdbx_seq_one_letter_code
_entity_poly.pdbx_strand_id
1 'polypeptide(L)'
;MRKFNWKKSVAIALSTVCMVGALAGCGSSSSDNGNDSAKAEKLSGSITAAGSSALKPLVDDAAALFNEKYPDVNITIDAGGSGEGLKQVSEGTVNIGNSDVEAAEKLDATKASALVDHKVCVVTMAPIVNKDVTAGGVKNLTKAQLTDIF
;
A
#
# COMPACT_ATOMS: atom_id res chain seq x y z
N MET A 1 -22.14 48.01 -14.67
CA MET A 1 -22.58 46.77 -15.28
C MET A 1 -22.06 46.67 -16.70
N ARG A 2 -21.02 45.96 -16.97
CA ARG A 2 -20.48 45.72 -18.30
C ARG A 2 -20.64 44.25 -18.63
N LYS A 3 -21.51 43.94 -19.57
CA LYS A 3 -21.74 42.60 -20.12
C LYS A 3 -20.58 42.25 -21.02
N PHE A 4 -19.84 41.18 -20.66
CA PHE A 4 -18.78 40.61 -21.48
C PHE A 4 -19.40 39.65 -22.50
N ASN A 5 -19.34 40.03 -23.76
CA ASN A 5 -19.82 39.22 -24.88
C ASN A 5 -18.78 38.20 -25.33
N TRP A 6 -19.01 36.94 -24.99
CA TRP A 6 -18.23 35.78 -25.47
C TRP A 6 -18.85 35.20 -26.76
N LYS A 7 -18.79 35.90 -27.82
CA LYS A 7 -19.05 35.34 -29.15
C LYS A 7 -18.27 36.16 -30.17
N LYS A 8 -17.23 35.57 -30.74
CA LYS A 8 -16.51 35.88 -31.98
C LYS A 8 -15.01 35.86 -31.75
N SER A 9 -14.42 34.68 -32.01
CA SER A 9 -13.18 34.54 -32.76
C SER A 9 -12.87 33.05 -32.91
N VAL A 10 -13.57 32.42 -33.83
CA VAL A 10 -13.15 31.24 -34.55
C VAL A 10 -12.75 31.73 -35.90
N ALA A 11 -11.49 31.60 -36.28
CA ALA A 11 -11.05 31.44 -37.65
C ALA A 11 -9.53 31.22 -37.75
N ILE A 12 -9.17 30.06 -38.21
CA ILE A 12 -8.25 29.78 -39.32
C ILE A 12 -6.76 29.92 -39.05
N ALA A 13 -6.05 28.76 -39.03
CA ALA A 13 -4.93 28.52 -39.93
C ALA A 13 -4.62 27.02 -40.01
N LEU A 14 -5.10 26.41 -41.09
CA LEU A 14 -4.67 25.13 -41.66
C LEU A 14 -3.34 25.41 -42.39
N SER A 15 -2.25 24.74 -42.09
CA SER A 15 -1.12 24.60 -42.98
C SER A 15 -0.45 23.24 -42.83
N THR A 16 -0.68 22.48 -43.85
CA THR A 16 -0.09 21.25 -44.28
C THR A 16 1.40 21.37 -44.51
N VAL A 17 2.24 20.48 -43.96
CA VAL A 17 3.48 20.04 -44.61
C VAL A 17 3.68 18.55 -44.36
N CYS A 18 3.43 17.79 -45.40
CA CYS A 18 3.92 16.43 -45.60
C CYS A 18 5.40 16.48 -45.94
N MET A 19 6.26 15.71 -45.26
CA MET A 19 7.49 15.21 -45.86
C MET A 19 7.70 13.75 -45.55
N VAL A 20 7.59 12.99 -46.61
CA VAL A 20 7.92 11.58 -46.78
C VAL A 20 9.45 11.45 -46.68
N GLY A 21 9.91 10.48 -45.91
CA GLY A 21 11.30 10.06 -45.87
C GLY A 21 11.38 8.59 -45.48
N ALA A 22 11.18 7.73 -46.48
CA ALA A 22 11.47 6.30 -46.34
C ALA A 22 12.99 6.10 -46.46
N LEU A 23 13.61 5.45 -45.47
CA LEU A 23 14.87 4.72 -45.66
C LEU A 23 14.73 3.34 -45.03
N ALA A 24 14.63 2.38 -45.90
CA ALA A 24 14.84 0.97 -45.60
C ALA A 24 16.31 0.74 -45.20
N GLY A 25 16.53 0.06 -44.12
CA GLY A 25 17.81 -0.46 -43.66
C GLY A 25 17.61 -1.85 -43.12
N CYS A 26 17.66 -2.87 -44.01
CA CYS A 26 17.93 -4.25 -43.64
C CYS A 26 19.38 -4.38 -43.18
N GLY A 27 19.61 -5.13 -42.10
CA GLY A 27 20.95 -5.59 -41.80
C GLY A 27 21.09 -6.28 -40.46
N SER A 28 21.24 -7.61 -40.54
CA SER A 28 22.00 -8.49 -39.63
C SER A 28 21.39 -8.92 -38.30
N SER A 29 20.92 -10.17 -38.32
CA SER A 29 20.90 -11.11 -37.24
C SER A 29 22.26 -11.15 -36.49
N SER A 30 22.27 -10.67 -35.28
CA SER A 30 23.29 -11.03 -34.29
C SER A 30 22.55 -11.58 -33.08
N SER A 31 22.74 -12.87 -32.84
CA SER A 31 22.38 -13.54 -31.61
C SER A 31 23.18 -12.89 -30.49
N ASP A 32 22.56 -11.98 -29.79
CA ASP A 32 23.14 -11.43 -28.57
C ASP A 32 22.45 -12.09 -27.38
N ASN A 33 23.29 -12.79 -26.65
CA ASN A 33 22.97 -13.52 -25.45
C ASN A 33 22.49 -12.50 -24.41
N GLY A 34 21.17 -12.39 -24.26
CA GLY A 34 20.54 -11.43 -23.37
C GLY A 34 20.92 -11.68 -21.92
N ASN A 35 21.90 -10.94 -21.47
CA ASN A 35 22.00 -10.61 -20.06
C ASN A 35 20.98 -9.50 -19.79
N ASP A 36 19.75 -9.90 -19.54
CA ASP A 36 18.68 -9.02 -19.09
C ASP A 36 18.98 -8.53 -17.66
N SER A 37 19.96 -7.64 -17.57
CA SER A 37 20.07 -6.76 -16.43
C SER A 37 18.86 -5.85 -16.52
N ALA A 38 17.74 -6.29 -15.92
CA ALA A 38 16.56 -5.47 -15.73
C ALA A 38 17.03 -4.15 -15.12
N LYS A 39 17.04 -3.10 -15.94
CA LYS A 39 17.31 -1.73 -15.51
C LYS A 39 16.31 -1.46 -14.40
N ALA A 40 16.78 -1.46 -13.16
CA ALA A 40 15.93 -1.23 -11.99
C ALA A 40 15.14 0.05 -12.26
N GLU A 41 13.82 -0.11 -12.33
CA GLU A 41 12.93 1.01 -12.55
C GLU A 41 13.12 1.98 -11.40
N LYS A 42 13.44 3.23 -11.71
CA LYS A 42 13.70 4.24 -10.70
C LYS A 42 12.37 4.71 -10.13
N LEU A 43 11.92 4.07 -9.06
CA LEU A 43 10.71 4.46 -8.34
C LEU A 43 11.00 5.65 -7.43
N SER A 44 10.08 6.60 -7.41
CA SER A 44 10.11 7.75 -6.50
C SER A 44 8.70 8.16 -6.11
N GLY A 45 8.54 8.80 -4.96
CA GLY A 45 7.24 9.26 -4.49
C GLY A 45 7.10 9.12 -2.99
N SER A 46 5.86 9.26 -2.49
CA SER A 46 5.54 9.12 -1.07
C SER A 46 4.41 8.15 -0.85
N ILE A 47 4.55 7.31 0.16
CA ILE A 47 3.53 6.36 0.63
C ILE A 47 3.27 6.66 2.10
N THR A 48 1.99 6.77 2.48
CA THR A 48 1.56 6.86 3.86
C THR A 48 0.83 5.60 4.27
N ALA A 49 1.19 5.05 5.42
CA ALA A 49 0.56 3.88 6.01
C ALA A 49 0.16 4.18 7.46
N ALA A 50 -0.99 3.71 7.89
CA ALA A 50 -1.41 3.85 9.28
C ALA A 50 -2.18 2.61 9.75
N GLY A 51 -2.21 2.37 11.07
CA GLY A 51 -3.07 1.35 11.63
C GLY A 51 -2.49 0.52 12.76
N SER A 52 -2.58 -0.79 12.65
CA SER A 52 -2.22 -1.73 13.71
C SER A 52 -0.86 -1.46 14.34
N SER A 53 -0.86 -1.21 15.64
CA SER A 53 0.37 -1.07 16.42
C SER A 53 1.13 -2.39 16.56
N ALA A 54 0.43 -3.52 16.49
CA ALA A 54 1.05 -4.84 16.55
C ALA A 54 1.82 -5.18 15.26
N LEU A 55 1.33 -4.70 14.11
CA LEU A 55 2.00 -4.89 12.81
C LEU A 55 3.12 -3.88 12.57
N LYS A 56 3.14 -2.75 13.29
CA LYS A 56 4.08 -1.67 13.01
C LYS A 56 5.54 -2.12 12.92
N PRO A 57 6.11 -2.92 13.82
CA PRO A 57 7.51 -3.35 13.70
C PRO A 57 7.79 -4.09 12.38
N LEU A 58 6.89 -4.99 11.96
CA LEU A 58 7.02 -5.72 10.69
C LEU A 58 6.97 -4.77 9.49
N VAL A 59 6.07 -3.78 9.53
CA VAL A 59 5.90 -2.81 8.43
C VAL A 59 7.09 -1.85 8.37
N ASP A 60 7.64 -1.43 9.53
CA ASP A 60 8.85 -0.60 9.59
C ASP A 60 10.05 -1.33 8.96
N ASP A 61 10.26 -2.61 9.29
CA ASP A 61 11.34 -3.42 8.72
C ASP A 61 11.15 -3.63 7.20
N ALA A 62 9.93 -3.90 6.77
CA ALA A 62 9.62 -4.04 5.35
C ALA A 62 9.86 -2.73 4.57
N ALA A 63 9.51 -1.58 5.16
CA ALA A 63 9.78 -0.27 4.56
C ALA A 63 11.28 0.03 4.47
N ALA A 64 12.05 -0.33 5.49
CA ALA A 64 13.50 -0.18 5.48
C ALA A 64 14.13 -0.98 4.33
N LEU A 65 13.78 -2.26 4.18
CA LEU A 65 14.24 -3.11 3.08
C LEU A 65 13.80 -2.58 1.70
N PHE A 66 12.58 -2.02 1.62
CA PHE A 66 12.10 -1.41 0.39
C PHE A 66 12.91 -0.17 0.02
N ASN A 67 13.24 0.67 1.01
CA ASN A 67 14.04 1.89 0.80
C ASN A 67 15.50 1.60 0.42
N GLU A 68 16.08 0.46 0.86
CA GLU A 68 17.40 0.03 0.36
C GLU A 68 17.39 -0.17 -1.16
N LYS A 69 16.29 -0.68 -1.70
CA LYS A 69 16.13 -0.92 -3.14
C LYS A 69 15.67 0.32 -3.91
N TYR A 70 14.83 1.16 -3.27
CA TYR A 70 14.20 2.33 -3.88
C TYR A 70 14.37 3.56 -2.98
N PRO A 71 15.58 4.14 -2.92
CA PRO A 71 15.91 5.22 -1.97
C PRO A 71 15.17 6.54 -2.22
N ASP A 72 14.61 6.73 -3.41
CA ASP A 72 13.84 7.93 -3.76
C ASP A 72 12.34 7.82 -3.36
N VAL A 73 11.93 6.72 -2.70
CA VAL A 73 10.58 6.56 -2.16
C VAL A 73 10.56 6.92 -0.68
N ASN A 74 9.68 7.85 -0.30
CA ASN A 74 9.47 8.21 1.09
C ASN A 74 8.28 7.43 1.67
N ILE A 75 8.50 6.66 2.75
CA ILE A 75 7.46 5.87 3.42
C ILE A 75 7.28 6.38 4.83
N THR A 76 6.05 6.81 5.18
CA THR A 76 5.67 7.21 6.53
C THR A 76 4.69 6.19 7.11
N ILE A 77 4.96 5.73 8.34
CA ILE A 77 4.17 4.68 8.99
C ILE A 77 3.74 5.15 10.38
N ASP A 78 2.43 5.28 10.58
CA ASP A 78 1.84 5.69 11.84
C ASP A 78 1.11 4.52 12.52
N ALA A 79 1.24 4.45 13.85
CA ALA A 79 0.44 3.56 14.68
C ALA A 79 -0.82 4.29 15.15
N GLY A 80 -1.92 3.57 15.29
CA GLY A 80 -3.20 4.14 15.75
C GLY A 80 -4.24 3.06 16.03
N GLY A 81 -3.84 1.79 15.84
CA GLY A 81 -4.72 0.63 15.91
C GLY A 81 -5.44 0.33 14.60
N SER A 82 -5.84 -0.93 14.43
CA SER A 82 -6.45 -1.44 13.19
C SER A 82 -7.68 -0.66 12.75
N GLY A 83 -8.55 -0.26 13.68
CA GLY A 83 -9.75 0.50 13.36
C GLY A 83 -9.45 1.86 12.75
N GLU A 84 -8.43 2.57 13.25
CA GLU A 84 -8.02 3.85 12.71
C GLU A 84 -7.40 3.69 11.32
N GLY A 85 -6.54 2.69 11.13
CA GLY A 85 -5.95 2.39 9.82
C GLY A 85 -6.99 2.06 8.75
N LEU A 86 -7.96 1.22 9.09
CA LEU A 86 -9.06 0.86 8.20
C LEU A 86 -9.95 2.08 7.85
N LYS A 87 -10.24 2.94 8.84
CA LYS A 87 -10.97 4.18 8.61
C LYS A 87 -10.21 5.09 7.65
N GLN A 88 -8.95 5.39 7.94
CA GLN A 88 -8.14 6.32 7.14
C GLN A 88 -7.95 5.85 5.69
N VAL A 89 -7.69 4.55 5.46
CA VAL A 89 -7.57 4.03 4.10
C VAL A 89 -8.90 4.06 3.37
N SER A 90 -10.02 3.80 4.05
CA SER A 90 -11.36 3.89 3.44
C SER A 90 -11.77 5.32 3.06
N GLU A 91 -11.20 6.32 3.73
CA GLU A 91 -11.40 7.75 3.47
C GLU A 91 -10.33 8.32 2.50
N GLY A 92 -9.35 7.51 2.09
CA GLY A 92 -8.28 7.93 1.19
C GLY A 92 -7.25 8.88 1.82
N THR A 93 -7.22 9.00 3.15
CA THR A 93 -6.24 9.84 3.86
C THR A 93 -4.86 9.19 3.98
N VAL A 94 -4.81 7.86 3.91
CA VAL A 94 -3.56 7.10 3.77
C VAL A 94 -3.65 6.15 2.58
N ASN A 95 -2.50 5.74 2.05
CA ASN A 95 -2.43 4.81 0.92
C ASN A 95 -2.61 3.35 1.37
N ILE A 96 -2.15 3.02 2.58
CA ILE A 96 -2.17 1.66 3.13
C ILE A 96 -2.74 1.69 4.55
N GLY A 97 -3.75 0.86 4.80
CA GLY A 97 -4.30 0.63 6.14
C GLY A 97 -3.76 -0.69 6.70
N ASN A 98 -2.97 -0.63 7.76
CA ASN A 98 -2.46 -1.81 8.45
C ASN A 98 -3.50 -2.33 9.44
N SER A 99 -3.90 -3.59 9.33
CA SER A 99 -4.92 -4.16 10.21
C SER A 99 -4.60 -5.61 10.58
N ASP A 100 -4.87 -5.99 11.82
CA ASP A 100 -4.84 -7.36 12.33
C ASP A 100 -6.25 -7.97 12.43
N VAL A 101 -7.27 -7.25 11.95
CA VAL A 101 -8.65 -7.70 11.80
C VAL A 101 -9.14 -7.41 10.39
N GLU A 102 -10.16 -8.14 9.95
CA GLU A 102 -10.75 -7.93 8.62
C GLU A 102 -11.51 -6.60 8.54
N ALA A 103 -11.50 -5.96 7.36
CA ALA A 103 -12.16 -4.66 7.16
C ALA A 103 -13.66 -4.70 7.51
N ALA A 104 -14.34 -5.82 7.21
CA ALA A 104 -15.76 -6.02 7.50
C ALA A 104 -16.09 -6.06 9.00
N GLU A 105 -15.10 -6.27 9.88
CA GLU A 105 -15.32 -6.22 11.33
C GLU A 105 -15.37 -4.79 11.90
N LYS A 106 -14.85 -3.82 11.16
CA LYS A 106 -14.68 -2.43 11.62
C LYS A 106 -15.38 -1.39 10.76
N LEU A 107 -15.66 -1.72 9.50
CA LEU A 107 -16.28 -0.83 8.54
C LEU A 107 -17.64 -1.36 8.09
N ASP A 108 -18.49 -0.47 7.60
CA ASP A 108 -19.70 -0.88 6.88
C ASP A 108 -19.36 -1.66 5.60
N ALA A 109 -20.31 -2.48 5.13
CA ALA A 109 -20.10 -3.39 4.01
C ALA A 109 -19.66 -2.66 2.72
N THR A 110 -20.14 -1.45 2.49
CA THR A 110 -19.82 -0.67 1.29
C THR A 110 -18.36 -0.23 1.32
N LYS A 111 -17.89 0.31 2.45
CA LYS A 111 -16.50 0.73 2.62
C LYS A 111 -15.56 -0.48 2.63
N ALA A 112 -15.91 -1.55 3.34
CA ALA A 112 -15.09 -2.75 3.39
C ALA A 112 -14.89 -3.38 2.02
N SER A 113 -15.94 -3.47 1.20
CA SER A 113 -15.87 -4.05 -0.16
C SER A 113 -15.10 -3.21 -1.17
N ALA A 114 -14.88 -1.93 -0.89
CA ALA A 114 -14.09 -1.04 -1.74
C ALA A 114 -12.57 -1.19 -1.50
N LEU A 115 -12.17 -1.86 -0.41
CA LEU A 115 -10.77 -2.07 -0.07
C LEU A 115 -10.25 -3.38 -0.67
N VAL A 116 -8.97 -3.40 -1.03
CA VAL A 116 -8.26 -4.60 -1.46
C VAL A 116 -7.46 -5.12 -0.26
N ASP A 117 -7.77 -6.36 0.17
CA ASP A 117 -7.07 -7.01 1.28
C ASP A 117 -5.85 -7.78 0.80
N HIS A 118 -4.69 -7.52 1.42
CA HIS A 118 -3.44 -8.22 1.21
C HIS A 118 -2.99 -8.88 2.51
N LYS A 119 -3.26 -10.19 2.65
CA LYS A 119 -2.83 -10.97 3.83
C LYS A 119 -1.32 -11.21 3.78
N VAL A 120 -0.60 -10.58 4.71
CA VAL A 120 0.88 -10.61 4.76
C VAL A 120 1.43 -11.50 5.86
N CYS A 121 0.71 -11.67 6.97
CA CYS A 121 1.12 -12.53 8.09
C CYS A 121 -0.07 -12.95 8.95
N VAL A 122 0.19 -13.79 9.94
CA VAL A 122 -0.76 -14.16 10.99
C VAL A 122 -0.28 -13.61 12.32
N VAL A 123 -1.13 -12.86 13.00
CA VAL A 123 -0.88 -12.38 14.35
C VAL A 123 -1.38 -13.41 15.34
N THR A 124 -0.49 -13.86 16.23
CA THR A 124 -0.84 -14.80 17.30
C THR A 124 -0.84 -14.08 18.64
N MET A 125 -1.94 -14.18 19.37
CA MET A 125 -2.04 -13.69 20.75
C MET A 125 -1.88 -14.86 21.70
N ALA A 126 -0.91 -14.76 22.63
CA ALA A 126 -0.66 -15.78 23.65
C ALA A 126 -0.79 -15.16 25.03
N PRO A 127 -1.62 -15.74 25.92
CA PRO A 127 -1.62 -15.36 27.34
C PRO A 127 -0.27 -15.67 27.98
N ILE A 128 0.29 -14.71 28.70
CA ILE A 128 1.54 -14.85 29.44
C ILE A 128 1.22 -14.77 30.92
N VAL A 129 1.72 -15.71 31.69
CA VAL A 129 1.56 -15.73 33.15
C VAL A 129 2.93 -15.77 33.83
N ASN A 130 3.00 -15.31 35.07
CA ASN A 130 4.22 -15.40 35.84
C ASN A 130 4.48 -16.84 36.33
N LYS A 131 5.70 -17.10 36.82
CA LYS A 131 6.11 -18.43 37.30
C LYS A 131 5.28 -18.94 38.47
N ASP A 132 4.72 -18.03 39.30
CA ASP A 132 3.99 -18.44 40.51
C ASP A 132 2.62 -19.04 40.16
N VAL A 133 1.99 -18.56 39.08
CA VAL A 133 0.75 -19.14 38.53
C VAL A 133 1.00 -20.55 38.01
N THR A 134 2.10 -20.78 37.31
CA THR A 134 2.47 -22.12 36.83
C THR A 134 2.90 -23.05 37.98
N ALA A 135 3.62 -22.53 39.00
CA ALA A 135 3.98 -23.28 40.22
C ALA A 135 2.72 -23.64 41.04
N GLY A 136 1.69 -22.81 41.03
CA GLY A 136 0.38 -23.09 41.60
C GLY A 136 -0.45 -24.15 40.87
N GLY A 137 0.12 -24.75 39.81
CA GLY A 137 -0.50 -25.89 39.09
C GLY A 137 -1.29 -25.52 37.85
N VAL A 138 -1.40 -24.27 37.50
CA VAL A 138 -2.08 -23.82 36.27
C VAL A 138 -1.16 -24.03 35.06
N LYS A 139 -1.40 -25.11 34.30
CA LYS A 139 -0.61 -25.44 33.11
C LYS A 139 -1.35 -25.20 31.80
N ASN A 140 -2.68 -25.22 31.84
CA ASN A 140 -3.54 -25.03 30.69
C ASN A 140 -4.76 -24.22 31.09
N LEU A 141 -5.26 -23.41 30.19
CA LEU A 141 -6.53 -22.69 30.29
C LEU A 141 -7.39 -23.01 29.07
N THR A 142 -8.65 -23.31 29.33
CA THR A 142 -9.64 -23.46 28.26
C THR A 142 -10.07 -22.09 27.74
N LYS A 143 -10.65 -22.05 26.53
CA LYS A 143 -11.20 -20.82 25.97
C LYS A 143 -12.26 -20.19 26.90
N ALA A 144 -13.13 -21.01 27.52
CA ALA A 144 -14.13 -20.52 28.47
C ALA A 144 -13.48 -19.82 29.68
N GLN A 145 -12.45 -20.47 30.28
CA GLN A 145 -11.72 -19.85 31.40
C GLN A 145 -11.01 -18.54 31.02
N LEU A 146 -10.47 -18.45 29.80
CA LEU A 146 -9.89 -17.19 29.29
C LEU A 146 -10.98 -16.13 29.16
N THR A 147 -12.16 -16.48 28.63
CA THR A 147 -13.29 -15.55 28.51
C THR A 147 -13.80 -15.05 29.87
N ASP A 148 -13.72 -15.90 30.92
CA ASP A 148 -14.13 -15.53 32.28
C ASP A 148 -13.11 -14.62 32.99
N ILE A 149 -11.84 -14.63 32.53
CA ILE A 149 -10.77 -13.81 33.10
C ILE A 149 -10.76 -12.39 32.47
N PHE A 150 -11.08 -12.27 31.18
CA PHE A 150 -11.04 -11.04 30.38
C PHE A 150 -12.43 -10.50 30.00
#